data_ce1eabd925f1b849b817144b206e38c1
#
_entry.id   ce1eabd925f1b849b817144b206e38c1
#
_cell.length_a   1.000
_cell.length_b   1.000
_cell.length_c   1.000
_cell.angle_alpha   90.00
_cell.angle_beta   90.00
_cell.angle_gamma   90.00
#
_symmetry.space_group_name_H-M   'P 1'
#
loop_
_entity.id
_entity.type
_entity.pdbx_description
1 polymer ?
#
loop_
_entity_poly.entity_id
_entity_poly.type
_entity_poly.pdbx_seq_one_letter_code
_entity_poly.pdbx_strand_id
1 'polypeptide(L)'
;PSLDFGTNTFFIAGSVGELAKTGDKLSVKVASLKLSGQEHTTSLTEPASFSIQNTYKSATGTHTIPVHSPWSFTPTMVNNHYEGGTSNQITTFTPGKAGELVEIQFSAFDLYYSKSSYGAKAVFEVYSGKSNKGTLLWKLNETTKGTIPPLLRSQSEDGALTVVFNPKETSPAYLAKGWTAEVRSLVPSPMHLVKTEVTQASTAPASIGASNQEFLTFTLTTAGQLSPKQLEKIH
;
A
#
# COMPACT_ATOMS: atom_id res chain seq x y z
N PRO A 1 -8.98 19.97 37.17
CA PRO A 1 -10.43 19.85 37.04
C PRO A 1 -11.03 19.41 38.37
N SER A 2 -12.17 19.91 38.72
CA SER A 2 -12.98 19.41 39.84
C SER A 2 -13.67 18.11 39.40
N LEU A 3 -13.82 17.18 40.33
CA LEU A 3 -14.57 15.96 40.11
C LEU A 3 -16.02 16.14 40.50
N ASP A 4 -16.91 15.52 39.74
CA ASP A 4 -18.33 15.46 40.10
C ASP A 4 -18.60 14.27 41.03
N PHE A 5 -19.71 14.29 41.74
CA PHE A 5 -20.14 13.10 42.48
C PHE A 5 -20.49 11.94 41.54
N GLY A 6 -19.99 10.76 41.85
CA GLY A 6 -20.22 9.55 41.05
C GLY A 6 -19.03 9.20 40.18
N THR A 7 -19.29 8.71 39.00
CA THR A 7 -18.24 8.22 38.07
C THR A 7 -17.68 9.35 37.22
N ASN A 8 -16.37 9.54 37.27
CA ASN A 8 -15.64 10.49 36.42
C ASN A 8 -14.76 9.70 35.46
N THR A 9 -14.83 10.02 34.15
CA THR A 9 -14.05 9.36 33.10
C THR A 9 -13.04 10.33 32.51
N PHE A 10 -11.80 9.89 32.43
CA PHE A 10 -10.70 10.66 31.83
C PHE A 10 -10.08 9.86 30.69
N PHE A 11 -9.67 10.58 29.66
CA PHE A 11 -8.98 10.02 28.50
C PHE A 11 -7.52 10.50 28.50
N ILE A 12 -6.60 9.57 28.32
CA ILE A 12 -5.20 9.89 28.05
C ILE A 12 -4.99 9.76 26.56
N ALA A 13 -4.64 10.86 25.90
CA ALA A 13 -4.36 10.91 24.48
C ALA A 13 -2.89 11.28 24.26
N GLY A 14 -2.32 10.77 23.20
CA GLY A 14 -0.95 11.06 22.78
C GLY A 14 -0.85 11.04 21.24
N SER A 15 0.22 11.63 20.72
CA SER A 15 0.55 11.55 19.30
C SER A 15 1.63 10.50 19.07
N VAL A 16 1.48 9.72 18.00
CA VAL A 16 2.53 8.81 17.54
C VAL A 16 3.47 9.59 16.62
N GLY A 17 4.77 9.58 16.93
CA GLY A 17 5.77 10.31 16.14
C GLY A 17 5.97 9.71 14.75
N GLU A 18 6.41 10.53 13.81
CA GLU A 18 6.62 10.14 12.39
C GLU A 18 7.68 9.03 12.19
N LEU A 19 8.56 8.84 13.17
CA LEU A 19 9.60 7.81 13.14
C LEU A 19 9.14 6.45 13.69
N ALA A 20 7.90 6.36 14.19
CA ALA A 20 7.36 5.10 14.68
C ALA A 20 7.14 4.10 13.54
N LYS A 21 7.50 2.84 13.79
CA LYS A 21 7.42 1.75 12.80
C LYS A 21 6.24 0.84 13.07
N THR A 22 5.72 0.23 12.03
CA THR A 22 4.73 -0.85 12.17
C THR A 22 5.31 -1.97 13.03
N GLY A 23 4.55 -2.37 14.05
CA GLY A 23 4.99 -3.37 15.02
C GLY A 23 5.62 -2.80 16.29
N ASP A 24 6.00 -1.52 16.31
CA ASP A 24 6.38 -0.85 17.56
C ASP A 24 5.21 -0.90 18.54
N LYS A 25 5.54 -0.96 19.83
CA LYS A 25 4.53 -1.01 20.89
C LYS A 25 4.57 0.28 21.71
N LEU A 26 3.42 0.87 21.88
CA LEU A 26 3.20 1.94 22.86
C LEU A 26 2.57 1.31 24.11
N SER A 27 3.21 1.48 25.26
CA SER A 27 2.66 1.04 26.55
C SER A 27 2.35 2.24 27.42
N VAL A 28 1.14 2.29 27.96
CA VAL A 28 0.70 3.37 28.85
C VAL A 28 0.24 2.75 30.17
N LYS A 29 0.79 3.24 31.27
CA LYS A 29 0.40 2.84 32.63
C LYS A 29 0.14 4.10 33.46
N VAL A 30 -1.00 4.15 34.13
CA VAL A 30 -1.26 5.14 35.19
C VAL A 30 -0.79 4.52 36.50
N ALA A 31 0.31 5.00 37.04
CA ALA A 31 0.88 4.44 38.26
C ALA A 31 0.11 4.92 39.51
N SER A 32 -0.21 6.21 39.54
CA SER A 32 -0.99 6.82 40.64
C SER A 32 -1.77 8.05 40.17
N LEU A 33 -2.75 8.44 40.96
CA LEU A 33 -3.52 9.66 40.79
C LEU A 33 -3.38 10.48 42.08
N LYS A 34 -3.20 11.78 41.97
CA LYS A 34 -3.17 12.68 43.14
C LYS A 34 -4.47 13.43 43.23
N LEU A 35 -5.23 13.20 44.31
CA LEU A 35 -6.50 13.86 44.61
C LEU A 35 -6.39 14.64 45.92
N SER A 36 -6.64 15.95 45.90
CA SER A 36 -6.56 16.82 47.06
C SER A 36 -5.28 16.68 47.88
N GLY A 37 -4.15 16.44 47.18
CA GLY A 37 -2.84 16.28 47.80
C GLY A 37 -2.47 14.86 48.23
N GLN A 38 -3.42 13.94 48.24
CA GLN A 38 -3.18 12.52 48.53
C GLN A 38 -2.97 11.70 47.25
N GLU A 39 -2.05 10.75 47.31
CA GLU A 39 -1.73 9.83 46.20
C GLU A 39 -2.53 8.54 46.32
N HIS A 40 -3.17 8.15 45.25
CA HIS A 40 -3.93 6.91 45.11
C HIS A 40 -3.32 6.04 44.04
N THR A 41 -2.94 4.84 44.42
CA THR A 41 -2.47 3.85 43.43
C THR A 41 -3.61 3.33 42.57
N THR A 42 -3.34 3.06 41.30
CA THR A 42 -4.33 2.47 40.40
C THR A 42 -4.35 0.95 40.53
N SER A 43 -5.49 0.35 40.29
CA SER A 43 -5.66 -1.11 40.26
C SER A 43 -5.12 -1.76 38.97
N LEU A 44 -4.69 -0.96 37.98
CA LEU A 44 -4.12 -1.47 36.73
C LEU A 44 -2.70 -1.95 36.98
N THR A 45 -2.52 -3.24 37.08
CA THR A 45 -1.22 -3.87 37.34
C THR A 45 -0.36 -3.97 36.09
N GLU A 46 -0.99 -4.17 34.93
CA GLU A 46 -0.32 -4.23 33.63
C GLU A 46 -0.58 -2.97 32.80
N PRO A 47 0.41 -2.49 32.06
CA PRO A 47 0.21 -1.36 31.15
C PRO A 47 -0.73 -1.75 29.99
N ALA A 48 -1.60 -0.83 29.60
CA ALA A 48 -2.30 -0.96 28.33
C ALA A 48 -1.29 -0.88 27.19
N SER A 49 -1.23 -1.90 26.35
CA SER A 49 -0.28 -2.00 25.24
C SER A 49 -1.01 -1.89 23.90
N PHE A 50 -0.52 -1.02 23.06
CA PHE A 50 -1.04 -0.82 21.69
C PHE A 50 0.08 -1.08 20.70
N SER A 51 -0.19 -1.88 19.69
CA SER A 51 0.73 -2.02 18.55
C SER A 51 0.50 -0.89 17.55
N ILE A 52 1.57 -0.25 17.13
CA ILE A 52 1.52 0.76 16.09
C ILE A 52 1.31 0.06 14.75
N GLN A 53 0.29 0.47 14.03
CA GLN A 53 0.00 -0.02 12.69
C GLN A 53 -0.10 1.19 11.75
N ASN A 54 0.73 1.19 10.73
CA ASN A 54 0.65 2.16 9.65
C ASN A 54 -0.32 1.61 8.59
N THR A 55 -1.62 1.83 8.78
CA THR A 55 -2.65 1.39 7.85
C THR A 55 -3.49 2.58 7.41
N TYR A 56 -3.49 2.83 6.12
CA TYR A 56 -4.43 3.75 5.50
C TYR A 56 -5.67 3.01 5.03
N LYS A 57 -6.81 3.55 5.36
CA LYS A 57 -8.08 3.17 4.77
C LYS A 57 -8.33 4.01 3.53
N SER A 58 -8.93 3.39 2.50
CA SER A 58 -9.38 4.15 1.35
C SER A 58 -10.42 5.18 1.78
N ALA A 59 -10.07 6.44 1.59
CA ALA A 59 -10.91 7.61 1.87
C ALA A 59 -10.36 8.79 1.07
N THR A 60 -11.16 9.83 0.88
CA THR A 60 -10.64 11.04 0.26
C THR A 60 -9.69 11.77 1.20
N GLY A 61 -8.46 11.97 0.77
CA GLY A 61 -7.42 12.65 1.55
C GLY A 61 -6.03 12.50 0.97
N THR A 62 -5.08 13.25 1.55
CA THR A 62 -3.66 13.19 1.19
C THR A 62 -2.85 12.72 2.38
N HIS A 63 -1.93 11.79 2.13
CA HIS A 63 -1.08 11.17 3.14
C HIS A 63 0.38 11.26 2.71
N THR A 64 1.24 11.69 3.62
CA THR A 64 2.69 11.73 3.39
C THR A 64 3.31 10.42 3.84
N ILE A 65 4.07 9.77 2.95
CA ILE A 65 4.72 8.49 3.20
C ILE A 65 6.20 8.75 3.49
N PRO A 66 6.67 8.50 4.72
CA PRO A 66 8.09 8.60 5.05
C PRO A 66 8.91 7.54 4.31
N VAL A 67 10.17 7.86 3.97
CA VAL A 67 11.11 6.90 3.40
C VAL A 67 11.38 5.75 4.38
N HIS A 68 11.49 4.53 3.87
CA HIS A 68 11.75 3.30 4.62
C HIS A 68 10.68 2.89 5.65
N SER A 69 9.51 3.51 5.60
CA SER A 69 8.36 3.12 6.43
C SER A 69 7.21 2.70 5.54
N PRO A 70 7.13 1.43 5.14
CA PRO A 70 6.02 0.94 4.33
C PRO A 70 4.72 1.00 5.14
N TRP A 71 3.64 1.38 4.46
CA TRP A 71 2.32 1.52 5.06
C TRP A 71 1.33 0.60 4.36
N SER A 72 0.51 -0.07 5.14
CA SER A 72 -0.57 -0.88 4.59
C SER A 72 -1.69 0.02 4.07
N PHE A 73 -2.22 -0.30 2.89
CA PHE A 73 -3.35 0.38 2.27
C PHE A 73 -4.46 -0.61 1.94
N THR A 74 -5.62 -0.41 2.53
CA THR A 74 -6.79 -1.29 2.40
C THR A 74 -8.06 -0.47 2.24
N PRO A 75 -9.17 -1.02 1.71
CA PRO A 75 -10.47 -0.37 1.81
C PRO A 75 -10.97 -0.38 3.25
N THR A 76 -11.96 0.45 3.56
CA THR A 76 -12.77 0.26 4.77
C THR A 76 -13.57 -1.03 4.63
N MET A 77 -13.50 -1.90 5.63
CA MET A 77 -14.14 -3.21 5.62
C MET A 77 -15.35 -3.25 6.53
N VAL A 78 -16.44 -3.86 6.04
CA VAL A 78 -17.68 -4.11 6.79
C VAL A 78 -18.10 -5.55 6.50
N ASN A 79 -18.26 -6.38 7.53
CA ASN A 79 -18.72 -7.77 7.40
C ASN A 79 -17.98 -8.58 6.32
N ASN A 80 -16.65 -8.53 6.32
CA ASN A 80 -15.75 -9.25 5.40
C ASN A 80 -15.79 -8.81 3.92
N HIS A 81 -16.39 -7.67 3.59
CA HIS A 81 -16.31 -7.04 2.28
C HIS A 81 -15.97 -5.56 2.43
N TYR A 82 -15.55 -4.90 1.34
CA TYR A 82 -15.33 -3.45 1.38
C TYR A 82 -16.66 -2.70 1.57
N GLU A 83 -16.58 -1.53 2.18
CA GLU A 83 -17.74 -0.67 2.39
C GLU A 83 -18.32 -0.20 1.06
N GLY A 84 -19.62 -0.39 0.87
CA GLY A 84 -20.33 0.03 -0.32
C GLY A 84 -20.49 1.55 -0.40
N GLY A 85 -20.77 2.04 -1.61
CA GLY A 85 -21.00 3.45 -1.86
C GLY A 85 -21.04 3.79 -3.34
N THR A 86 -21.40 5.02 -3.66
CA THR A 86 -21.51 5.52 -5.04
C THR A 86 -20.59 6.70 -5.32
N SER A 87 -19.89 7.21 -4.31
CA SER A 87 -18.99 8.35 -4.43
C SER A 87 -17.54 7.91 -4.63
N ASN A 88 -16.77 8.73 -5.33
CA ASN A 88 -15.34 8.51 -5.46
C ASN A 88 -14.64 8.78 -4.14
N GLN A 89 -13.79 7.85 -3.73
CA GLN A 89 -12.79 8.02 -2.69
C GLN A 89 -11.46 8.28 -3.40
N ILE A 90 -10.85 9.43 -3.17
CA ILE A 90 -9.61 9.84 -3.82
C ILE A 90 -8.52 9.92 -2.77
N THR A 91 -7.67 8.91 -2.72
CA THR A 91 -6.54 8.83 -1.78
C THR A 91 -5.26 9.22 -2.50
N THR A 92 -4.57 10.26 -2.03
CA THR A 92 -3.30 10.70 -2.59
C THR A 92 -2.17 10.40 -1.61
N PHE A 93 -1.13 9.73 -2.07
CA PHE A 93 0.09 9.46 -1.35
C PHE A 93 1.20 10.36 -1.89
N THR A 94 1.83 11.14 -1.01
CA THR A 94 2.95 12.01 -1.35
C THR A 94 4.22 11.51 -0.68
N PRO A 95 5.40 11.65 -1.31
CA PRO A 95 6.64 11.32 -0.65
C PRO A 95 6.96 12.30 0.49
N GLY A 96 7.79 11.86 1.44
CA GLY A 96 8.19 12.67 2.59
C GLY A 96 9.10 13.83 2.25
N LYS A 97 9.87 13.72 1.18
CA LYS A 97 10.81 14.74 0.71
C LYS A 97 10.76 14.90 -0.80
N ALA A 98 11.15 16.08 -1.26
CA ALA A 98 11.33 16.35 -2.69
C ALA A 98 12.41 15.42 -3.29
N GLY A 99 12.15 14.91 -4.48
CA GLY A 99 13.05 13.98 -5.18
C GLY A 99 12.85 12.50 -4.80
N GLU A 100 12.03 12.20 -3.81
CA GLU A 100 11.57 10.84 -3.54
C GLU A 100 10.33 10.52 -4.38
N LEU A 101 10.02 9.24 -4.52
CA LEU A 101 8.80 8.79 -5.21
C LEU A 101 8.05 7.73 -4.41
N VAL A 102 6.73 7.73 -4.60
CA VAL A 102 5.85 6.73 -3.99
C VAL A 102 5.67 5.55 -4.96
N GLU A 103 5.67 4.35 -4.40
CA GLU A 103 5.23 3.14 -5.09
C GLU A 103 4.19 2.38 -4.25
N ILE A 104 3.36 1.61 -4.95
CA ILE A 104 2.33 0.77 -4.36
C ILE A 104 2.44 -0.65 -4.91
N GLN A 105 2.49 -1.63 -4.00
CA GLN A 105 2.53 -3.05 -4.30
C GLN A 105 1.31 -3.73 -3.72
N PHE A 106 0.50 -4.37 -4.57
CA PHE A 106 -0.66 -5.14 -4.14
C PHE A 106 -0.27 -6.58 -3.84
N SER A 107 -0.74 -7.11 -2.70
CA SER A 107 -0.64 -8.53 -2.34
C SER A 107 -1.95 -9.29 -2.51
N ALA A 108 -3.08 -8.57 -2.49
CA ALA A 108 -4.40 -9.09 -2.79
C ALA A 108 -5.23 -8.03 -3.49
N PHE A 109 -6.11 -8.45 -4.42
CA PHE A 109 -6.98 -7.54 -5.14
C PHE A 109 -8.25 -8.29 -5.61
N ASP A 110 -9.38 -7.96 -5.00
CA ASP A 110 -10.67 -8.59 -5.28
C ASP A 110 -11.78 -7.52 -5.22
N LEU A 111 -12.09 -6.95 -6.37
CA LEU A 111 -13.17 -5.97 -6.53
C LEU A 111 -14.26 -6.55 -7.43
N TYR A 112 -15.50 -6.27 -7.07
CA TYR A 112 -16.63 -6.71 -7.86
C TYR A 112 -16.68 -5.99 -9.21
N TYR A 113 -16.71 -6.77 -10.28
CA TYR A 113 -16.78 -6.27 -11.64
C TYR A 113 -17.72 -7.18 -12.46
N SER A 114 -18.97 -6.72 -12.66
CA SER A 114 -20.00 -7.47 -13.37
C SER A 114 -19.60 -7.75 -14.82
N LYS A 115 -19.92 -8.96 -15.29
CA LYS A 115 -19.80 -9.32 -16.69
C LYS A 115 -20.94 -8.71 -17.54
N SER A 116 -22.05 -8.33 -16.91
CA SER A 116 -23.18 -7.69 -17.57
C SER A 116 -22.88 -6.22 -17.86
N SER A 117 -23.32 -5.71 -18.99
CA SER A 117 -23.23 -4.28 -19.33
C SER A 117 -24.02 -3.39 -18.35
N TYR A 118 -25.05 -3.95 -17.71
CA TYR A 118 -25.91 -3.25 -16.77
C TYR A 118 -25.57 -3.52 -15.30
N GLY A 119 -24.60 -4.41 -15.04
CA GLY A 119 -24.22 -4.77 -13.66
C GLY A 119 -23.25 -3.77 -13.03
N ALA A 120 -23.21 -3.76 -11.71
CA ALA A 120 -22.27 -2.94 -10.94
C ALA A 120 -20.82 -3.22 -11.36
N LYS A 121 -20.03 -2.17 -11.51
CA LYS A 121 -18.61 -2.23 -11.85
C LYS A 121 -17.87 -1.24 -10.96
N ALA A 122 -17.16 -1.75 -9.97
CA ALA A 122 -16.31 -0.90 -9.18
C ALA A 122 -15.31 -0.16 -10.07
N VAL A 123 -15.03 1.09 -9.73
CA VAL A 123 -13.94 1.86 -10.33
C VAL A 123 -12.74 1.75 -9.41
N PHE A 124 -11.61 1.38 -9.97
CA PHE A 124 -10.32 1.46 -9.29
C PHE A 124 -9.27 1.90 -10.30
N GLU A 125 -8.64 3.02 -10.02
CA GLU A 125 -7.67 3.65 -10.92
C GLU A 125 -6.50 4.18 -10.11
N VAL A 126 -5.29 4.04 -10.63
CA VAL A 126 -4.07 4.57 -10.03
C VAL A 126 -3.41 5.53 -11.01
N TYR A 127 -3.15 6.74 -10.54
CA TYR A 127 -2.56 7.82 -11.31
C TYR A 127 -1.19 8.22 -10.74
N SER A 128 -0.27 8.59 -11.61
CA SER A 128 0.95 9.28 -11.24
C SER A 128 0.66 10.76 -11.03
N GLY A 129 1.08 11.31 -9.89
CA GLY A 129 0.85 12.70 -9.51
C GLY A 129 -0.19 12.89 -8.41
N LYS A 130 -0.35 14.15 -7.98
CA LYS A 130 -1.20 14.56 -6.85
C LYS A 130 -2.69 14.62 -7.17
N SER A 131 -3.11 14.15 -8.34
CA SER A 131 -4.52 14.17 -8.72
C SER A 131 -4.86 13.08 -9.72
N ASN A 132 -6.15 12.79 -9.87
CA ASN A 132 -6.69 11.90 -10.90
C ASN A 132 -6.70 12.49 -12.33
N LYS A 133 -6.01 13.60 -12.54
CA LYS A 133 -5.74 14.20 -13.85
C LYS A 133 -4.32 13.90 -14.35
N GLY A 134 -3.52 13.20 -13.54
CA GLY A 134 -2.18 12.76 -13.90
C GLY A 134 -2.19 11.61 -14.91
N THR A 135 -1.01 11.02 -15.15
CA THR A 135 -0.87 9.86 -16.03
C THR A 135 -1.52 8.63 -15.38
N LEU A 136 -2.47 8.01 -16.06
CA LEU A 136 -3.09 6.76 -15.61
C LEU A 136 -2.06 5.63 -15.72
N LEU A 137 -1.75 5.00 -14.59
CA LEU A 137 -0.81 3.88 -14.51
C LEU A 137 -1.51 2.53 -14.63
N TRP A 138 -2.69 2.42 -14.00
CA TRP A 138 -3.46 1.19 -14.01
C TRP A 138 -4.95 1.46 -13.72
N LYS A 139 -5.83 0.64 -14.30
CA LYS A 139 -7.27 0.67 -14.02
C LYS A 139 -7.89 -0.71 -14.03
N LEU A 140 -8.93 -0.89 -13.22
CA LEU A 140 -9.83 -2.03 -13.28
C LEU A 140 -10.73 -1.93 -14.53
N ASN A 141 -10.72 -2.96 -15.34
CA ASN A 141 -11.57 -3.10 -16.54
C ASN A 141 -11.78 -4.57 -16.92
N GLU A 142 -12.35 -4.85 -18.08
CA GLU A 142 -12.61 -6.21 -18.55
C GLU A 142 -11.35 -7.07 -18.70
N THR A 143 -10.20 -6.48 -19.00
CA THR A 143 -8.93 -7.21 -19.19
C THR A 143 -8.15 -7.38 -17.90
N THR A 144 -8.33 -6.51 -16.92
CA THR A 144 -7.59 -6.52 -15.64
C THR A 144 -8.38 -7.09 -14.47
N LYS A 145 -9.69 -7.33 -14.64
CA LYS A 145 -10.51 -7.95 -13.58
C LYS A 145 -9.97 -9.32 -13.20
N GLY A 146 -9.95 -9.61 -11.90
CA GLY A 146 -9.43 -10.86 -11.35
C GLY A 146 -7.91 -10.99 -11.37
N THR A 147 -7.18 -9.93 -11.75
CA THR A 147 -5.71 -9.89 -11.66
C THR A 147 -5.26 -8.94 -10.56
N ILE A 148 -4.14 -9.26 -9.92
CA ILE A 148 -3.48 -8.36 -8.98
C ILE A 148 -2.74 -7.29 -9.79
N PRO A 149 -2.94 -5.98 -9.49
CA PRO A 149 -2.17 -4.92 -10.15
C PRO A 149 -0.66 -5.14 -9.99
N PRO A 150 0.15 -4.86 -11.01
CA PRO A 150 1.60 -4.91 -10.89
C PRO A 150 2.11 -3.86 -9.89
N LEU A 151 3.41 -3.89 -9.59
CA LEU A 151 4.04 -2.78 -8.88
C LEU A 151 3.87 -1.48 -9.66
N LEU A 152 3.25 -0.48 -9.03
CA LEU A 152 2.99 0.83 -9.63
C LEU A 152 3.86 1.88 -8.94
N ARG A 153 4.56 2.69 -9.73
CA ARG A 153 5.43 3.77 -9.24
C ARG A 153 5.04 5.09 -9.84
N SER A 154 5.18 6.15 -9.06
CA SER A 154 5.05 7.50 -9.58
C SER A 154 6.07 7.77 -10.70
N GLN A 155 5.59 8.41 -11.76
CA GLN A 155 6.36 8.89 -12.90
C GLN A 155 6.34 10.43 -12.99
N SER A 156 5.66 11.08 -12.02
CA SER A 156 5.57 12.54 -11.97
C SER A 156 6.73 13.14 -11.15
N GLU A 157 7.06 14.37 -11.44
CA GLU A 157 8.12 15.12 -10.76
C GLU A 157 7.85 15.30 -9.26
N ASP A 158 6.57 15.34 -8.86
CA ASP A 158 6.18 15.46 -7.47
C ASP A 158 6.25 14.12 -6.69
N GLY A 159 6.57 13.03 -7.38
CA GLY A 159 6.73 11.70 -6.80
C GLY A 159 5.46 11.08 -6.23
N ALA A 160 4.29 11.68 -6.40
CA ALA A 160 3.03 11.27 -5.78
C ALA A 160 2.29 10.20 -6.58
N LEU A 161 1.45 9.43 -5.90
CA LEU A 161 0.44 8.54 -6.49
C LEU A 161 -0.96 8.90 -5.99
N THR A 162 -1.94 8.88 -6.88
CA THR A 162 -3.35 9.07 -6.54
C THR A 162 -4.15 7.84 -6.92
N VAL A 163 -4.87 7.28 -5.94
CA VAL A 163 -5.78 6.16 -6.11
C VAL A 163 -7.21 6.66 -6.07
N VAL A 164 -7.99 6.29 -7.07
CA VAL A 164 -9.44 6.55 -7.13
C VAL A 164 -10.16 5.23 -6.95
N PHE A 165 -11.00 5.15 -5.94
CA PHE A 165 -11.87 4.01 -5.70
C PHE A 165 -13.33 4.46 -5.61
N ASN A 166 -14.22 3.73 -6.29
CA ASN A 166 -15.66 3.89 -6.15
C ASN A 166 -16.32 2.50 -6.24
N PRO A 167 -16.93 2.03 -5.18
CA PRO A 167 -17.65 0.74 -5.19
C PRO A 167 -18.73 0.67 -6.28
N LYS A 168 -19.39 1.79 -6.61
CA LYS A 168 -20.54 1.89 -7.53
C LYS A 168 -21.73 1.03 -7.11
N GLU A 169 -21.76 0.56 -5.88
CA GLU A 169 -22.76 -0.34 -5.35
C GLU A 169 -22.87 -0.21 -3.82
N THR A 170 -24.05 -0.41 -3.30
CA THR A 170 -24.32 -0.40 -1.85
C THR A 170 -24.80 -1.77 -1.34
N SER A 171 -25.27 -2.65 -2.24
CA SER A 171 -25.75 -3.96 -1.86
C SER A 171 -24.59 -4.91 -1.55
N PRO A 172 -24.56 -5.56 -0.36
CA PRO A 172 -23.52 -6.51 0.02
C PRO A 172 -23.32 -7.66 -0.97
N ALA A 173 -24.34 -8.03 -1.73
CA ALA A 173 -24.27 -9.10 -2.72
C ALA A 173 -23.33 -8.80 -3.90
N TYR A 174 -23.00 -7.53 -4.10
CA TYR A 174 -22.12 -7.05 -5.17
C TYR A 174 -20.84 -6.38 -4.64
N LEU A 175 -20.46 -6.69 -3.42
CA LEU A 175 -19.22 -6.25 -2.80
C LEU A 175 -18.29 -7.46 -2.61
N ALA A 176 -16.99 -7.24 -2.74
CA ALA A 176 -15.97 -8.28 -2.65
C ALA A 176 -14.99 -8.00 -1.51
N LYS A 177 -13.90 -8.79 -1.42
CA LYS A 177 -12.96 -8.71 -0.29
C LYS A 177 -12.07 -7.47 -0.29
N GLY A 178 -12.06 -6.68 -1.40
CA GLY A 178 -11.23 -5.48 -1.51
C GLY A 178 -9.78 -5.80 -1.87
N TRP A 179 -8.85 -5.04 -1.34
CA TRP A 179 -7.44 -5.20 -1.61
C TRP A 179 -6.60 -5.06 -0.35
N THR A 180 -5.40 -5.60 -0.43
CA THR A 180 -4.30 -5.34 0.49
C THR A 180 -3.10 -4.89 -0.32
N ALA A 181 -2.56 -3.74 0.01
CA ALA A 181 -1.39 -3.19 -0.65
C ALA A 181 -0.42 -2.60 0.37
N GLU A 182 0.85 -2.53 -0.02
CA GLU A 182 1.88 -1.79 0.67
C GLU A 182 2.21 -0.53 -0.14
N VAL A 183 2.23 0.61 0.53
CA VAL A 183 2.63 1.90 -0.03
C VAL A 183 3.91 2.32 0.65
N ARG A 184 4.93 2.68 -0.12
CA ARG A 184 6.21 3.14 0.41
C ARG A 184 6.78 4.29 -0.40
N SER A 185 7.60 5.11 0.23
CA SER A 185 8.42 6.12 -0.42
C SER A 185 9.85 5.63 -0.55
N LEU A 186 10.51 5.95 -1.64
CA LEU A 186 11.89 5.58 -1.90
C LEU A 186 12.65 6.71 -2.58
N VAL A 187 13.97 6.73 -2.36
CA VAL A 187 14.88 7.60 -3.12
C VAL A 187 15.19 6.89 -4.43
N PRO A 188 14.77 7.46 -5.58
CA PRO A 188 15.05 6.84 -6.87
C PRO A 188 16.54 6.87 -7.17
N SER A 189 17.06 5.77 -7.72
CA SER A 189 18.45 5.65 -8.15
C SER A 189 18.53 5.22 -9.61
N PRO A 190 19.61 5.58 -10.34
CA PRO A 190 19.81 5.09 -11.69
C PRO A 190 19.84 3.58 -11.76
N MET A 191 19.27 3.01 -12.83
CA MET A 191 19.33 1.58 -13.07
C MET A 191 20.78 1.13 -13.22
N HIS A 192 21.14 0.09 -12.50
CA HIS A 192 22.44 -0.59 -12.63
C HIS A 192 22.26 -2.11 -12.58
N LEU A 193 23.19 -2.81 -13.20
CA LEU A 193 23.24 -4.26 -13.19
C LEU A 193 23.73 -4.74 -11.80
N VAL A 194 22.96 -5.61 -11.17
CA VAL A 194 23.30 -6.22 -9.88
C VAL A 194 23.95 -7.59 -10.07
N LYS A 195 23.38 -8.39 -10.98
CA LYS A 195 23.79 -9.78 -11.18
C LYS A 195 23.52 -10.21 -12.62
N THR A 196 24.42 -11.03 -13.13
CA THR A 196 24.21 -11.79 -14.36
C THR A 196 24.37 -13.27 -14.06
N GLU A 197 23.41 -14.06 -14.47
CA GLU A 197 23.46 -15.52 -14.39
C GLU A 197 23.31 -16.08 -15.80
N VAL A 198 24.10 -17.11 -16.09
CA VAL A 198 24.03 -17.86 -17.35
C VAL A 198 23.83 -19.32 -16.99
N THR A 199 22.78 -19.90 -17.54
CA THR A 199 22.48 -21.32 -17.37
C THR A 199 22.39 -21.99 -18.73
N GLN A 200 22.92 -23.19 -18.82
CA GLN A 200 22.75 -24.03 -20.00
C GLN A 200 21.47 -24.84 -19.85
N ALA A 201 20.53 -24.65 -20.77
CA ALA A 201 19.22 -25.30 -20.72
C ALA A 201 19.29 -26.81 -20.90
N SER A 202 20.20 -27.28 -21.76
CA SER A 202 20.38 -28.70 -22.02
C SER A 202 21.81 -28.99 -22.50
N THR A 203 22.35 -30.13 -22.07
CA THR A 203 23.59 -30.70 -22.59
C THR A 203 23.32 -31.83 -23.62
N ALA A 204 22.06 -32.12 -23.95
CA ALA A 204 21.69 -33.11 -24.92
C ALA A 204 22.13 -32.67 -26.33
N PRO A 205 22.57 -33.62 -27.20
CA PRO A 205 22.92 -33.28 -28.57
C PRO A 205 21.72 -32.68 -29.32
N ALA A 206 21.96 -31.59 -30.04
CA ALA A 206 20.97 -31.04 -30.95
C ALA A 206 20.89 -31.89 -32.23
N SER A 207 19.69 -32.22 -32.68
CA SER A 207 19.49 -32.96 -33.93
C SER A 207 19.72 -32.05 -35.15
N ILE A 208 20.26 -32.60 -36.20
CA ILE A 208 20.39 -31.90 -37.49
C ILE A 208 18.99 -31.48 -37.97
N GLY A 209 18.83 -30.20 -38.29
CA GLY A 209 17.55 -29.63 -38.73
C GLY A 209 16.58 -29.23 -37.61
N ALA A 210 16.97 -29.41 -36.34
CA ALA A 210 16.18 -28.91 -35.23
C ALA A 210 16.13 -27.37 -35.21
N SER A 211 14.94 -26.78 -35.01
CA SER A 211 14.72 -25.35 -34.88
C SER A 211 14.35 -25.00 -33.44
N ASN A 212 14.59 -23.75 -33.05
CA ASN A 212 14.22 -23.21 -31.72
C ASN A 212 14.83 -23.98 -30.54
N GLN A 213 16.08 -24.42 -30.66
CA GLN A 213 16.80 -25.05 -29.56
C GLN A 213 17.32 -23.99 -28.59
N GLU A 214 16.96 -24.12 -27.33
CA GLU A 214 17.48 -23.26 -26.27
C GLU A 214 18.85 -23.80 -25.82
N PHE A 215 19.91 -23.06 -26.09
CA PHE A 215 21.27 -23.41 -25.68
C PHE A 215 21.68 -22.80 -24.36
N LEU A 216 21.33 -21.52 -24.15
CA LEU A 216 21.70 -20.75 -22.99
C LEU A 216 20.55 -19.82 -22.56
N THR A 217 20.38 -19.69 -21.27
CA THR A 217 19.49 -18.68 -20.65
C THR A 217 20.35 -17.66 -19.94
N PHE A 218 20.13 -16.36 -20.25
CA PHE A 218 20.74 -15.24 -19.55
C PHE A 218 19.72 -14.60 -18.63
N THR A 219 20.03 -14.52 -17.34
CA THR A 219 19.23 -13.78 -16.38
C THR A 219 20.00 -12.56 -15.92
N LEU A 220 19.44 -11.37 -16.18
CA LEU A 220 20.00 -10.08 -15.75
C LEU A 220 19.15 -9.55 -14.60
N THR A 221 19.74 -9.40 -13.44
CA THR A 221 19.10 -8.75 -12.29
C THR A 221 19.58 -7.30 -12.21
N THR A 222 18.63 -6.36 -12.26
CA THR A 222 18.93 -4.92 -12.19
C THR A 222 18.27 -4.31 -10.95
N ALA A 223 18.86 -3.24 -10.44
CA ALA A 223 18.29 -2.38 -9.40
C ALA A 223 18.30 -0.92 -9.88
N GLY A 224 17.51 -0.07 -9.19
CA GLY A 224 17.32 1.33 -9.55
C GLY A 224 16.05 1.55 -10.36
N GLN A 225 15.58 2.81 -10.40
CA GLN A 225 14.28 3.20 -10.93
C GLN A 225 14.36 4.27 -12.04
N LEU A 226 15.55 4.87 -12.21
CA LEU A 226 15.79 5.92 -13.20
C LEU A 226 16.69 5.41 -14.31
N SER A 227 16.59 6.07 -15.46
CA SER A 227 17.49 5.82 -16.62
C SER A 227 17.51 4.31 -16.99
N PRO A 228 16.38 3.75 -17.46
CA PRO A 228 16.33 2.34 -17.84
C PRO A 228 17.41 2.04 -18.88
N LYS A 229 18.13 0.94 -18.64
CA LYS A 229 19.18 0.48 -19.56
C LYS A 229 18.59 -0.49 -20.59
N GLN A 230 19.18 -0.51 -21.76
CA GLN A 230 18.83 -1.44 -22.83
C GLN A 230 19.96 -2.45 -23.03
N LEU A 231 19.58 -3.68 -23.35
CA LEU A 231 20.55 -4.68 -23.81
C LEU A 231 20.84 -4.41 -25.29
N GLU A 232 22.05 -3.94 -25.59
CA GLU A 232 22.43 -3.55 -26.95
C GLU A 232 22.98 -4.73 -27.75
N LYS A 233 23.78 -5.59 -27.13
CA LYS A 233 24.44 -6.70 -27.82
C LYS A 233 24.87 -7.81 -26.85
N ILE A 234 24.81 -9.04 -27.37
CA ILE A 234 25.41 -10.24 -26.77
C ILE A 234 26.49 -10.71 -27.75
N HIS A 235 27.68 -10.96 -27.24
CA HIS A 235 28.81 -11.47 -28.02
C HIS A 235 29.13 -12.89 -27.61
#